data_7976120559057af4929529d3560e06a9
#
_entry.id   7976120559057af4929529d3560e06a9
#
_cell.length_a   1.000
_cell.length_b   1.000
_cell.length_c   1.000
_cell.angle_alpha   90.00
_cell.angle_beta   90.00
_cell.angle_gamma   90.00
#
_symmetry.space_group_name_H-M   'P 1'
#
loop_
_entity.id
_entity.type
_entity.pdbx_description
1 polymer ?
#
loop_
_entity_poly.entity_id
_entity_poly.type
_entity_poly.pdbx_seq_one_letter_code
_entity_poly.pdbx_strand_id
1 'polypeptide(L)'
;MPKMDEIKKVLVIGSGPIVIGQAAEFDYAGTQACRSLKEEGMEVVLINSNPATIMTDKDIADRVYIEPLTVEVVQKLIRKERPDSVLPTLGGQAALNIAMELEESGFLKQENVRLIGTTAQTIKRAEDRLEFKETMEKIHEPIAASIVVEHVDDAIAFANEIGYPVVIRPAYTLGGSGGGIAHNEEELHDICSNGLRLSRVGQCLIERCIAGWKEIEYEVMRDAAGNCITVCNMENIDPVGVHTGDSIVVAPSQTLGDKEYQMLRTSALNIITELGITGGCNVQFALHPDSFEYCVIEVNPRVSRSSALASKATGYPIAKVAAKIALGYTLDEIPNAITGKTYASFEPMLDYCVVKIPRLPFDKFISAKRTLTTQMKATGEVMSICNNFEGALMKAIRSLEQHVDSLMSYDFSHLSKDELIEELHIVDDMRIWRIAEAIRQGISYDEIHEITKIDVWFIDKLAILVEMEQALQAKELDEDLLREAKRLEFPDYLVAKLAGKTEEEVKALRKQYDITAAYKMVDTCAAEFAATTPYYYSVYGGENEAVETNDRKKVLVLGSGPIRIGPVSYTHLRAHETELHL
;
A
#
# COMPACT_ATOMS: atom_id res chain seq x y z
N MET A 1 -8.78 -25.92 -12.18
CA MET A 1 -7.96 -27.09 -12.54
C MET A 1 -7.36 -27.62 -11.26
N PRO A 2 -7.26 -28.93 -11.08
CA PRO A 2 -6.65 -29.47 -9.88
C PRO A 2 -5.18 -29.03 -9.77
N LYS A 3 -4.66 -29.02 -8.55
CA LYS A 3 -3.26 -28.79 -8.23
C LYS A 3 -2.32 -29.51 -9.22
N MET A 4 -1.26 -28.87 -9.62
CA MET A 4 -0.23 -29.46 -10.48
C MET A 4 0.55 -30.52 -9.73
N ASP A 5 0.19 -31.81 -9.87
CA ASP A 5 0.78 -32.93 -9.13
C ASP A 5 2.27 -33.18 -9.45
N GLU A 6 2.75 -32.66 -10.57
CA GLU A 6 4.14 -32.74 -10.99
C GLU A 6 5.07 -31.79 -10.23
N ILE A 7 4.55 -30.76 -9.54
CA ILE A 7 5.34 -29.84 -8.73
C ILE A 7 5.41 -30.40 -7.30
N LYS A 8 6.62 -30.62 -6.83
CA LYS A 8 6.91 -31.13 -5.47
C LYS A 8 7.89 -30.27 -4.71
N LYS A 9 8.78 -29.57 -5.44
CA LYS A 9 9.82 -28.74 -4.85
C LYS A 9 9.85 -27.38 -5.52
N VAL A 10 9.71 -26.33 -4.72
CA VAL A 10 9.62 -24.93 -5.19
C VAL A 10 10.79 -24.12 -4.64
N LEU A 11 11.50 -23.40 -5.52
CA LEU A 11 12.44 -22.36 -5.14
C LEU A 11 11.71 -21.04 -5.05
N VAL A 12 11.68 -20.43 -3.87
CA VAL A 12 11.15 -19.08 -3.63
C VAL A 12 12.32 -18.10 -3.60
N ILE A 13 12.22 -17.04 -4.40
CA ILE A 13 13.22 -15.96 -4.40
C ILE A 13 12.68 -14.85 -3.49
N GLY A 14 13.44 -14.50 -2.46
CA GLY A 14 13.11 -13.43 -1.51
C GLY A 14 13.38 -12.03 -2.07
N SER A 15 13.07 -11.02 -1.26
CA SER A 15 13.11 -9.62 -1.66
C SER A 15 14.47 -8.93 -1.46
N GLY A 16 15.45 -9.60 -0.85
CA GLY A 16 16.72 -8.98 -0.50
C GLY A 16 16.65 -8.04 0.71
N PRO A 17 17.58 -7.06 0.81
CA PRO A 17 17.61 -6.11 1.91
C PRO A 17 16.42 -5.15 1.84
N ILE A 18 16.06 -4.57 2.99
CA ILE A 18 15.05 -3.52 3.06
C ILE A 18 15.66 -2.24 2.47
N VAL A 19 15.05 -1.72 1.43
CA VAL A 19 15.41 -0.45 0.77
C VAL A 19 14.18 0.45 0.64
N ILE A 20 14.38 1.76 0.53
CA ILE A 20 13.30 2.69 0.22
C ILE A 20 12.71 2.30 -1.14
N GLY A 21 11.38 2.17 -1.21
CA GLY A 21 10.68 1.74 -2.43
C GLY A 21 10.44 0.22 -2.54
N GLN A 22 11.17 -0.60 -1.76
CA GLN A 22 11.01 -2.05 -1.74
C GLN A 22 11.25 -2.56 -0.31
N ALA A 23 10.22 -2.47 0.51
CA ALA A 23 10.34 -2.62 1.95
C ALA A 23 9.86 -3.98 2.51
N ALA A 24 9.66 -4.04 3.81
CA ALA A 24 9.39 -5.27 4.57
C ALA A 24 8.02 -5.91 4.29
N GLU A 25 7.14 -5.29 3.55
CA GLU A 25 5.90 -5.91 3.09
C GLU A 25 6.14 -7.18 2.27
N PHE A 26 7.27 -7.26 1.57
CA PHE A 26 7.66 -8.48 0.85
C PHE A 26 8.14 -9.59 1.78
N ASP A 27 8.63 -9.25 2.98
CA ASP A 27 8.89 -10.24 4.04
C ASP A 27 7.61 -10.98 4.42
N TYR A 28 6.52 -10.25 4.62
CA TYR A 28 5.22 -10.83 4.88
C TYR A 28 4.75 -11.70 3.71
N ALA A 29 4.80 -11.18 2.49
CA ALA A 29 4.33 -11.89 1.29
C ALA A 29 5.12 -13.18 1.06
N GLY A 30 6.44 -13.14 1.10
CA GLY A 30 7.30 -14.30 0.92
C GLY A 30 7.14 -15.35 2.03
N THR A 31 6.99 -14.91 3.29
CA THR A 31 6.73 -15.79 4.42
C THR A 31 5.41 -16.53 4.25
N GLN A 32 4.33 -15.82 3.89
CA GLN A 32 3.01 -16.41 3.66
C GLN A 32 3.02 -17.37 2.47
N ALA A 33 3.79 -17.06 1.42
CA ALA A 33 3.98 -17.96 0.30
C ALA A 33 4.63 -19.27 0.72
N CYS A 34 5.77 -19.22 1.41
CA CYS A 34 6.46 -20.42 1.91
C CYS A 34 5.53 -21.28 2.78
N ARG A 35 4.79 -20.65 3.70
CA ARG A 35 3.82 -21.35 4.54
C ARG A 35 2.73 -22.02 3.73
N SER A 36 2.14 -21.30 2.78
CA SER A 36 1.08 -21.82 1.91
C SER A 36 1.56 -23.00 1.06
N LEU A 37 2.77 -22.92 0.51
CA LEU A 37 3.39 -24.02 -0.24
C LEU A 37 3.61 -25.25 0.65
N LYS A 38 4.09 -25.07 1.89
CA LYS A 38 4.27 -26.18 2.86
C LYS A 38 2.92 -26.78 3.29
N GLU A 39 1.90 -25.97 3.52
CA GLU A 39 0.52 -26.42 3.79
C GLU A 39 0.00 -27.34 2.67
N GLU A 40 0.42 -27.10 1.42
CA GLU A 40 0.09 -27.93 0.25
C GLU A 40 1.03 -29.13 0.05
N GLY A 41 1.98 -29.36 0.96
CA GLY A 41 2.91 -30.48 0.95
C GLY A 41 4.10 -30.32 0.01
N MET A 42 4.45 -29.09 -0.38
CA MET A 42 5.64 -28.82 -1.20
C MET A 42 6.90 -28.79 -0.34
N GLU A 43 8.03 -29.29 -0.86
CA GLU A 43 9.36 -28.98 -0.34
C GLU A 43 9.71 -27.54 -0.78
N VAL A 44 10.01 -26.66 0.18
CA VAL A 44 10.29 -25.26 -0.08
C VAL A 44 11.75 -24.94 0.15
N VAL A 45 12.42 -24.44 -0.89
CA VAL A 45 13.75 -23.86 -0.83
C VAL A 45 13.63 -22.35 -0.94
N LEU A 46 14.21 -21.61 -0.01
CA LEU A 46 14.22 -20.16 -0.02
C LEU A 46 15.64 -19.64 -0.21
N ILE A 47 15.79 -18.62 -1.07
CA ILE A 47 16.99 -17.79 -1.13
C ILE A 47 16.63 -16.35 -0.75
N ASN A 48 17.37 -15.77 0.20
CA ASN A 48 17.27 -14.34 0.53
C ASN A 48 18.61 -13.86 1.11
N SER A 49 19.02 -12.65 0.76
CA SER A 49 20.28 -12.05 1.27
C SER A 49 20.12 -11.34 2.62
N ASN A 50 18.90 -11.10 3.07
CA ASN A 50 18.62 -10.43 4.34
C ASN A 50 18.55 -11.47 5.48
N PRO A 51 19.46 -11.44 6.47
CA PRO A 51 19.41 -12.36 7.62
C PRO A 51 18.41 -11.92 8.70
N ALA A 52 17.97 -10.66 8.66
CA ALA A 52 17.11 -10.05 9.69
C ALA A 52 15.64 -10.01 9.25
N THR A 53 15.16 -11.07 8.63
CA THR A 53 13.78 -11.22 8.16
C THR A 53 13.17 -12.50 8.68
N ILE A 54 11.88 -12.48 9.05
CA ILE A 54 11.14 -13.68 9.45
C ILE A 54 11.10 -14.72 8.32
N MET A 55 11.24 -14.29 7.05
CA MET A 55 11.27 -15.18 5.90
C MET A 55 12.42 -16.21 5.99
N THR A 56 13.57 -15.82 6.56
CA THR A 56 14.74 -16.69 6.72
C THR A 56 14.75 -17.50 8.02
N ASP A 57 13.66 -17.47 8.79
CA ASP A 57 13.52 -18.30 9.97
C ASP A 57 13.49 -19.80 9.60
N LYS A 58 14.08 -20.63 10.45
CA LYS A 58 14.26 -22.08 10.25
C LYS A 58 12.96 -22.85 9.98
N ASP A 59 11.81 -22.34 10.48
CA ASP A 59 10.53 -23.03 10.37
C ASP A 59 9.71 -22.59 9.14
N ILE A 60 10.18 -21.60 8.38
CA ILE A 60 9.45 -21.03 7.24
C ILE A 60 9.65 -21.86 5.97
N ALA A 61 10.87 -22.28 5.67
CA ALA A 61 11.18 -23.13 4.51
C ALA A 61 11.95 -24.38 4.96
N ASP A 62 11.97 -25.43 4.12
CA ASP A 62 12.70 -26.65 4.42
C ASP A 62 14.21 -26.43 4.28
N ARG A 63 14.61 -25.50 3.41
CA ARG A 63 16.00 -25.04 3.26
C ARG A 63 16.03 -23.54 3.01
N VAL A 64 16.88 -22.84 3.75
CA VAL A 64 17.10 -21.39 3.65
C VAL A 64 18.55 -21.14 3.24
N TYR A 65 18.72 -20.39 2.15
CA TYR A 65 20.00 -19.93 1.65
C TYR A 65 20.14 -18.44 1.86
N ILE A 66 21.09 -18.04 2.72
CA ILE A 66 21.43 -16.64 2.94
C ILE A 66 22.59 -16.31 2.00
N GLU A 67 22.24 -15.90 0.79
CA GLU A 67 23.19 -15.70 -0.31
C GLU A 67 22.81 -14.44 -1.11
N PRO A 68 23.75 -13.86 -1.86
CA PRO A 68 23.46 -12.75 -2.75
C PRO A 68 22.37 -13.11 -3.79
N LEU A 69 21.43 -12.20 -3.97
CA LEU A 69 20.39 -12.33 -5.00
C LEU A 69 20.95 -11.90 -6.37
N THR A 70 21.70 -12.80 -6.99
CA THR A 70 22.21 -12.65 -8.36
C THR A 70 21.85 -13.85 -9.21
N VAL A 71 21.81 -13.65 -10.52
CA VAL A 71 21.47 -14.73 -11.47
C VAL A 71 22.41 -15.92 -11.32
N GLU A 72 23.74 -15.68 -11.20
CA GLU A 72 24.74 -16.74 -11.09
C GLU A 72 24.57 -17.57 -9.81
N VAL A 73 24.21 -16.94 -8.69
CA VAL A 73 23.99 -17.65 -7.42
C VAL A 73 22.71 -18.48 -7.52
N VAL A 74 21.63 -17.91 -8.06
CA VAL A 74 20.37 -18.63 -8.25
C VAL A 74 20.54 -19.79 -9.22
N GLN A 75 21.29 -19.64 -10.32
CA GLN A 75 21.63 -20.75 -11.22
C GLN A 75 22.36 -21.89 -10.53
N LYS A 76 23.39 -21.58 -9.70
CA LYS A 76 24.12 -22.59 -8.91
C LYS A 76 23.19 -23.30 -7.93
N LEU A 77 22.27 -22.56 -7.33
CA LEU A 77 21.30 -23.10 -6.38
C LEU A 77 20.30 -24.02 -7.07
N ILE A 78 19.78 -23.65 -8.24
CA ILE A 78 18.88 -24.48 -9.05
C ILE A 78 19.56 -25.81 -9.41
N ARG A 79 20.82 -25.77 -9.86
CA ARG A 79 21.57 -27.01 -10.17
C ARG A 79 21.81 -27.88 -8.96
N LYS A 80 22.03 -27.29 -7.78
CA LYS A 80 22.26 -28.00 -6.52
C LYS A 80 20.97 -28.61 -5.98
N GLU A 81 19.91 -27.84 -5.89
CA GLU A 81 18.65 -28.22 -5.25
C GLU A 81 17.68 -28.93 -6.19
N ARG A 82 17.79 -28.72 -7.50
CA ARG A 82 16.95 -29.29 -8.55
C ARG A 82 15.46 -29.13 -8.25
N PRO A 83 14.98 -27.89 -8.02
CA PRO A 83 13.55 -27.63 -7.83
C PRO A 83 12.78 -27.90 -9.13
N ASP A 84 11.51 -28.27 -9.01
CA ASP A 84 10.61 -28.41 -10.17
C ASP A 84 10.20 -27.05 -10.71
N SER A 85 10.20 -26.02 -9.84
CA SER A 85 9.73 -24.70 -10.19
C SER A 85 10.36 -23.57 -9.38
N VAL A 86 10.25 -22.35 -9.92
CA VAL A 86 10.65 -21.08 -9.28
C VAL A 86 9.42 -20.20 -9.13
N LEU A 87 9.23 -19.61 -7.94
CA LEU A 87 8.17 -18.65 -7.62
C LEU A 87 8.79 -17.28 -7.30
N PRO A 88 8.75 -16.28 -8.23
CA PRO A 88 9.36 -14.98 -8.01
C PRO A 88 8.37 -13.89 -7.58
N THR A 89 7.06 -14.06 -7.83
CA THR A 89 6.05 -13.00 -7.76
C THR A 89 5.78 -12.46 -6.35
N LEU A 90 6.39 -13.06 -5.33
CA LEU A 90 6.24 -12.70 -3.92
C LEU A 90 7.52 -12.12 -3.29
N GLY A 91 8.59 -11.98 -4.08
CA GLY A 91 9.88 -11.42 -3.68
C GLY A 91 10.17 -10.00 -4.22
N GLY A 92 9.14 -9.29 -4.68
CA GLY A 92 9.28 -7.94 -5.23
C GLY A 92 10.01 -7.88 -6.56
N GLN A 93 10.43 -6.67 -6.95
CA GLN A 93 11.08 -6.43 -8.25
C GLN A 93 12.41 -7.15 -8.43
N ALA A 94 13.20 -7.29 -7.35
CA ALA A 94 14.48 -8.00 -7.43
C ALA A 94 14.31 -9.46 -7.85
N ALA A 95 13.32 -10.15 -7.27
CA ALA A 95 13.02 -11.54 -7.62
C ALA A 95 12.48 -11.67 -9.05
N LEU A 96 11.62 -10.74 -9.50
CA LEU A 96 11.12 -10.72 -10.88
C LEU A 96 12.24 -10.53 -11.88
N ASN A 97 13.15 -9.58 -11.66
CA ASN A 97 14.27 -9.32 -12.58
C ASN A 97 15.16 -10.55 -12.73
N ILE A 98 15.49 -11.25 -11.63
CA ILE A 98 16.27 -12.48 -11.68
C ILE A 98 15.52 -13.56 -12.47
N ALA A 99 14.23 -13.74 -12.23
CA ALA A 99 13.42 -14.73 -12.92
C ALA A 99 13.34 -14.47 -14.43
N MET A 100 13.20 -13.18 -14.82
CA MET A 100 13.20 -12.78 -16.22
C MET A 100 14.54 -13.10 -16.91
N GLU A 101 15.66 -12.77 -16.30
CA GLU A 101 16.99 -13.08 -16.85
C GLU A 101 17.23 -14.59 -16.96
N LEU A 102 16.75 -15.38 -15.99
CA LEU A 102 16.83 -16.85 -16.05
C LEU A 102 16.00 -17.44 -17.19
N GLU A 103 14.80 -16.89 -17.44
CA GLU A 103 13.93 -17.34 -18.52
C GLU A 103 14.46 -16.92 -19.89
N GLU A 104 14.82 -15.65 -20.06
CA GLU A 104 15.33 -15.09 -21.31
C GLU A 104 16.64 -15.73 -21.77
N SER A 105 17.52 -16.10 -20.83
CA SER A 105 18.75 -16.86 -21.13
C SER A 105 18.48 -18.31 -21.54
N GLY A 106 17.25 -18.81 -21.43
CA GLY A 106 16.88 -20.19 -21.68
C GLY A 106 17.35 -21.17 -20.59
N PHE A 107 17.89 -20.66 -19.48
CA PHE A 107 18.43 -21.48 -18.40
C PHE A 107 17.36 -22.33 -17.73
N LEU A 108 16.18 -21.80 -17.43
CA LEU A 108 15.10 -22.55 -16.79
C LEU A 108 14.66 -23.74 -17.64
N LYS A 109 14.55 -23.54 -18.94
CA LYS A 109 14.23 -24.61 -19.90
C LYS A 109 15.33 -25.66 -19.96
N GLN A 110 16.61 -25.25 -19.93
CA GLN A 110 17.75 -26.16 -19.95
C GLN A 110 17.79 -27.07 -18.71
N GLU A 111 17.49 -26.52 -17.54
CA GLU A 111 17.48 -27.28 -16.26
C GLU A 111 16.12 -27.96 -16.00
N ASN A 112 15.15 -27.86 -16.93
CA ASN A 112 13.78 -28.39 -16.78
C ASN A 112 13.04 -27.84 -15.54
N VAL A 113 13.19 -26.55 -15.28
CA VAL A 113 12.54 -25.84 -14.17
C VAL A 113 11.45 -24.92 -14.71
N ARG A 114 10.26 -24.95 -14.11
CA ARG A 114 9.11 -24.13 -14.52
C ARG A 114 9.06 -22.82 -13.73
N LEU A 115 8.82 -21.72 -14.42
CA LEU A 115 8.39 -20.49 -13.77
C LEU A 115 6.90 -20.60 -13.44
N ILE A 116 6.53 -20.49 -12.16
CA ILE A 116 5.12 -20.56 -11.70
C ILE A 116 4.61 -19.21 -11.22
N GLY A 117 3.28 -19.02 -11.27
CA GLY A 117 2.63 -17.74 -11.09
C GLY A 117 2.52 -17.01 -12.41
N THR A 118 2.79 -15.70 -12.42
CA THR A 118 2.75 -14.88 -13.63
C THR A 118 3.89 -15.26 -14.60
N THR A 119 3.56 -15.42 -15.89
CA THR A 119 4.54 -15.81 -16.92
C THR A 119 5.51 -14.68 -17.26
N ALA A 120 6.70 -15.01 -17.76
CA ALA A 120 7.69 -14.03 -18.20
C ALA A 120 7.14 -13.08 -19.28
N GLN A 121 6.37 -13.60 -20.23
CA GLN A 121 5.73 -12.79 -21.27
C GLN A 121 4.73 -11.79 -20.67
N THR A 122 3.94 -12.21 -19.71
CA THR A 122 3.00 -11.34 -19.00
C THR A 122 3.72 -10.25 -18.21
N ILE A 123 4.80 -10.61 -17.50
CA ILE A 123 5.63 -9.65 -16.77
C ILE A 123 6.19 -8.60 -17.73
N LYS A 124 6.73 -9.04 -18.88
CA LYS A 124 7.26 -8.13 -19.88
C LYS A 124 6.19 -7.17 -20.42
N ARG A 125 5.02 -7.68 -20.80
CA ARG A 125 3.89 -6.84 -21.28
C ARG A 125 3.39 -5.83 -20.24
N ALA A 126 3.51 -6.14 -18.96
CA ALA A 126 3.08 -5.24 -17.90
C ALA A 126 4.16 -4.19 -17.54
N GLU A 127 5.45 -4.51 -17.67
CA GLU A 127 6.56 -3.63 -17.24
C GLU A 127 7.25 -2.89 -18.39
N ASP A 128 7.24 -3.44 -19.60
CA ASP A 128 7.74 -2.74 -20.78
C ASP A 128 6.75 -1.66 -21.22
N ARG A 129 7.21 -0.42 -21.28
CA ARG A 129 6.36 0.74 -21.54
C ARG A 129 5.64 0.68 -22.89
N LEU A 130 6.34 0.21 -23.92
CA LEU A 130 5.76 0.12 -25.27
C LEU A 130 4.74 -1.02 -25.34
N GLU A 131 5.10 -2.22 -24.87
CA GLU A 131 4.19 -3.37 -24.87
C GLU A 131 2.96 -3.13 -23.99
N PHE A 132 3.13 -2.42 -22.87
CA PHE A 132 2.01 -2.00 -22.03
C PHE A 132 1.07 -1.04 -22.76
N LYS A 133 1.63 0.01 -23.39
CA LYS A 133 0.86 0.98 -24.18
C LYS A 133 0.06 0.28 -25.29
N GLU A 134 0.73 -0.54 -26.09
CA GLU A 134 0.07 -1.31 -27.17
C GLU A 134 -1.05 -2.22 -26.63
N THR A 135 -0.86 -2.80 -25.46
CA THR A 135 -1.87 -3.64 -24.80
C THR A 135 -3.08 -2.82 -24.37
N MET A 136 -2.88 -1.64 -23.77
CA MET A 136 -3.97 -0.74 -23.35
C MET A 136 -4.74 -0.22 -24.56
N GLU A 137 -4.05 0.20 -25.64
CA GLU A 137 -4.67 0.65 -26.88
C GLU A 137 -5.52 -0.46 -27.53
N LYS A 138 -5.04 -1.71 -27.51
CA LYS A 138 -5.77 -2.88 -28.03
C LYS A 138 -7.12 -3.11 -27.36
N ILE A 139 -7.20 -2.89 -26.04
CA ILE A 139 -8.43 -3.09 -25.26
C ILE A 139 -9.20 -1.79 -25.02
N HIS A 140 -8.76 -0.71 -25.65
CA HIS A 140 -9.36 0.63 -25.54
C HIS A 140 -9.38 1.18 -24.11
N GLU A 141 -8.40 0.79 -23.28
CA GLU A 141 -8.20 1.39 -21.97
C GLU A 141 -7.38 2.67 -22.08
N PRO A 142 -7.87 3.79 -21.51
CA PRO A 142 -7.21 5.08 -21.67
C PRO A 142 -5.90 5.14 -20.88
N ILE A 143 -4.86 5.63 -21.55
CA ILE A 143 -3.56 5.98 -20.93
C ILE A 143 -3.24 7.45 -21.22
N ALA A 144 -2.38 8.06 -20.45
CA ALA A 144 -1.91 9.41 -20.73
C ALA A 144 -1.20 9.44 -22.10
N ALA A 145 -1.46 10.49 -22.89
CA ALA A 145 -0.74 10.70 -24.14
C ALA A 145 0.76 10.66 -23.89
N SER A 146 1.49 9.83 -24.60
CA SER A 146 2.88 9.56 -24.27
C SER A 146 3.72 9.14 -25.48
N ILE A 147 5.02 9.40 -25.39
CA ILE A 147 6.02 8.93 -26.37
C ILE A 147 7.26 8.42 -25.64
N VAL A 148 7.86 7.35 -26.16
CA VAL A 148 9.20 6.91 -25.74
C VAL A 148 10.24 7.64 -26.59
N VAL A 149 11.22 8.25 -25.95
CA VAL A 149 12.29 9.01 -26.60
C VAL A 149 13.66 8.49 -26.20
N GLU A 150 14.61 8.60 -27.14
CA GLU A 150 16.04 8.35 -26.94
C GLU A 150 16.88 9.65 -27.05
N HIS A 151 16.23 10.72 -27.52
CA HIS A 151 16.83 12.04 -27.66
C HIS A 151 15.94 13.12 -27.03
N VAL A 152 16.58 14.14 -26.46
CA VAL A 152 15.87 15.25 -25.79
C VAL A 152 15.05 16.07 -26.80
N ASP A 153 15.54 16.23 -28.03
CA ASP A 153 14.82 17.00 -29.06
C ASP A 153 13.46 16.40 -29.39
N ASP A 154 13.34 15.07 -29.41
CA ASP A 154 12.07 14.37 -29.63
C ASP A 154 11.09 14.61 -28.46
N ALA A 155 11.61 14.66 -27.23
CA ALA A 155 10.84 14.99 -26.04
C ALA A 155 10.27 16.42 -26.12
N ILE A 156 11.09 17.37 -26.53
CA ILE A 156 10.70 18.78 -26.70
C ILE A 156 9.63 18.92 -27.79
N ALA A 157 9.83 18.26 -28.92
CA ALA A 157 8.86 18.29 -30.01
C ALA A 157 7.48 17.77 -29.56
N PHE A 158 7.45 16.65 -28.85
CA PHE A 158 6.21 16.08 -28.33
C PHE A 158 5.56 16.94 -27.23
N ALA A 159 6.35 17.48 -26.31
CA ALA A 159 5.82 18.36 -25.27
C ALA A 159 5.21 19.64 -25.85
N ASN A 160 5.78 20.19 -26.92
CA ASN A 160 5.22 21.34 -27.62
C ASN A 160 3.92 21.01 -28.36
N GLU A 161 3.68 19.74 -28.74
CA GLU A 161 2.43 19.28 -29.33
C GLU A 161 1.33 19.11 -28.28
N ILE A 162 1.62 18.44 -27.13
CA ILE A 162 0.63 18.12 -26.11
C ILE A 162 0.43 19.17 -25.03
N GLY A 163 1.36 20.15 -24.95
CA GLY A 163 1.40 21.20 -23.92
C GLY A 163 2.13 20.79 -22.65
N TYR A 164 2.58 21.79 -21.89
CA TYR A 164 3.18 21.64 -20.55
C TYR A 164 2.11 21.77 -19.47
N PRO A 165 2.31 21.17 -18.27
CA PRO A 165 3.48 20.37 -17.87
C PRO A 165 3.47 18.95 -18.45
N VAL A 166 4.67 18.34 -18.52
CA VAL A 166 4.85 16.94 -18.92
C VAL A 166 5.61 16.15 -17.84
N VAL A 167 5.34 14.86 -17.76
CA VAL A 167 6.05 13.94 -16.86
C VAL A 167 7.12 13.19 -17.61
N ILE A 168 8.32 13.12 -17.04
CA ILE A 168 9.45 12.36 -17.58
C ILE A 168 9.67 11.14 -16.69
N ARG A 169 9.66 9.95 -17.29
CA ARG A 169 9.92 8.67 -16.59
C ARG A 169 11.02 7.90 -17.31
N PRO A 170 12.23 7.83 -16.74
CA PRO A 170 13.29 7.00 -17.32
C PRO A 170 12.91 5.51 -17.28
N ALA A 171 13.23 4.80 -18.36
CA ALA A 171 12.95 3.36 -18.43
C ALA A 171 13.86 2.57 -17.47
N TYR A 172 13.31 1.54 -16.83
CA TYR A 172 14.01 0.60 -15.95
C TYR A 172 14.68 1.25 -14.72
N THR A 173 14.12 2.34 -14.20
CA THR A 173 14.57 2.96 -12.95
C THR A 173 13.60 2.62 -11.79
N LEU A 174 14.16 2.52 -10.57
CA LEU A 174 13.38 2.21 -9.36
C LEU A 174 12.88 3.49 -8.68
N GLY A 175 11.63 3.47 -8.21
CA GLY A 175 11.09 4.51 -7.35
C GLY A 175 11.07 5.92 -7.98
N GLY A 176 10.94 6.03 -9.30
CA GLY A 176 10.90 7.32 -10.00
C GLY A 176 12.26 8.03 -10.13
N SER A 177 13.37 7.34 -9.86
CA SER A 177 14.71 7.94 -9.93
C SER A 177 15.02 8.52 -11.31
N GLY A 178 15.44 9.80 -11.34
CA GLY A 178 15.79 10.54 -12.56
C GLY A 178 14.61 11.05 -13.37
N GLY A 179 13.37 10.77 -12.93
CA GLY A 179 12.14 11.34 -13.48
C GLY A 179 11.75 12.64 -12.79
N GLY A 180 10.73 13.29 -13.33
CA GLY A 180 10.18 14.53 -12.78
C GLY A 180 9.06 15.11 -13.63
N ILE A 181 8.53 16.23 -13.20
CA ILE A 181 7.55 17.04 -13.95
C ILE A 181 8.28 18.26 -14.48
N ALA A 182 8.15 18.52 -15.77
CA ALA A 182 8.68 19.71 -16.42
C ALA A 182 7.56 20.66 -16.80
N HIS A 183 7.67 21.91 -16.37
CA HIS A 183 6.68 22.96 -16.62
C HIS A 183 7.02 23.81 -17.85
N ASN A 184 8.21 23.65 -18.40
CA ASN A 184 8.72 24.37 -19.56
C ASN A 184 9.82 23.56 -20.25
N GLU A 185 10.30 24.07 -21.40
CA GLU A 185 11.30 23.41 -22.22
C GLU A 185 12.67 23.26 -21.52
N GLU A 186 13.08 24.26 -20.72
CA GLU A 186 14.36 24.23 -20.00
C GLU A 186 14.38 23.11 -18.95
N GLU A 187 13.32 23.02 -18.14
CA GLU A 187 13.15 21.93 -17.16
C GLU A 187 13.05 20.56 -17.84
N LEU A 188 12.34 20.47 -18.97
CA LEU A 188 12.25 19.24 -19.75
C LEU A 188 13.63 18.79 -20.24
N HIS A 189 14.41 19.70 -20.80
CA HIS A 189 15.77 19.41 -21.28
C HIS A 189 16.64 18.83 -20.17
N ASP A 190 16.65 19.46 -18.98
CA ASP A 190 17.50 19.05 -17.86
C ASP A 190 17.07 17.69 -17.27
N ILE A 191 15.78 17.52 -17.02
CA ILE A 191 15.25 16.28 -16.43
C ILE A 191 15.38 15.12 -17.42
N CYS A 192 15.05 15.33 -18.70
CA CYS A 192 15.13 14.30 -19.73
C CYS A 192 16.57 13.88 -19.99
N SER A 193 17.51 14.81 -20.08
CA SER A 193 18.95 14.53 -20.23
C SER A 193 19.47 13.65 -19.10
N ASN A 194 19.11 13.99 -17.86
CA ASN A 194 19.49 13.18 -16.69
C ASN A 194 18.81 11.81 -16.70
N GLY A 195 17.53 11.75 -17.08
CA GLY A 195 16.76 10.53 -17.18
C GLY A 195 17.33 9.55 -18.21
N LEU A 196 17.65 10.01 -19.39
CA LEU A 196 18.29 9.21 -20.45
C LEU A 196 19.64 8.64 -20.00
N ARG A 197 20.43 9.42 -19.25
CA ARG A 197 21.70 8.96 -18.69
C ARG A 197 21.53 7.89 -17.60
N LEU A 198 20.49 7.96 -16.80
CA LEU A 198 20.22 7.01 -15.71
C LEU A 198 19.48 5.75 -16.19
N SER A 199 18.80 5.83 -17.31
CA SER A 199 18.13 4.68 -17.92
C SER A 199 19.15 3.65 -18.42
N ARG A 200 18.98 2.39 -18.06
CA ARG A 200 19.86 1.28 -18.51
C ARG A 200 19.84 1.07 -20.03
N VAL A 201 18.78 1.50 -20.67
CA VAL A 201 18.56 1.37 -22.12
C VAL A 201 18.60 2.72 -22.85
N GLY A 202 18.87 3.83 -22.14
CA GLY A 202 18.92 5.16 -22.73
C GLY A 202 17.58 5.70 -23.21
N GLN A 203 16.48 5.30 -22.58
CA GLN A 203 15.12 5.69 -22.97
C GLN A 203 14.38 6.40 -21.83
N CYS A 204 13.58 7.40 -22.19
CA CYS A 204 12.59 8.03 -21.31
C CYS A 204 11.21 7.99 -21.94
N LEU A 205 10.19 7.81 -21.11
CA LEU A 205 8.80 8.06 -21.46
C LEU A 205 8.48 9.52 -21.12
N ILE A 206 7.90 10.25 -22.06
CA ILE A 206 7.35 11.59 -21.88
C ILE A 206 5.84 11.45 -21.93
N GLU A 207 5.16 11.94 -20.90
CA GLU A 207 3.70 11.78 -20.76
C GLU A 207 3.02 13.13 -20.48
N ARG A 208 1.77 13.27 -20.95
CA ARG A 208 0.89 14.36 -20.51
C ARG A 208 0.76 14.32 -18.98
N CYS A 209 0.96 15.46 -18.33
CA CYS A 209 0.78 15.56 -16.89
C CYS A 209 -0.71 15.49 -16.52
N ILE A 210 -1.02 14.57 -15.62
CA ILE A 210 -2.35 14.40 -15.02
C ILE A 210 -2.30 14.70 -13.51
N ALA A 211 -1.33 15.51 -13.09
CA ALA A 211 -1.22 15.96 -11.70
C ALA A 211 -2.51 16.67 -11.26
N GLY A 212 -2.93 16.43 -10.04
CA GLY A 212 -4.18 16.98 -9.49
C GLY A 212 -5.41 16.08 -9.71
N TRP A 213 -5.33 15.01 -10.52
CA TRP A 213 -6.39 14.03 -10.62
C TRP A 213 -6.40 13.12 -9.38
N LYS A 214 -7.56 12.52 -9.05
CA LYS A 214 -7.66 11.52 -7.97
C LYS A 214 -6.83 10.30 -8.33
N GLU A 215 -6.12 9.72 -7.37
CA GLU A 215 -5.39 8.47 -7.54
C GLU A 215 -6.14 7.33 -6.86
N ILE A 216 -6.54 6.34 -7.65
CA ILE A 216 -7.36 5.21 -7.22
C ILE A 216 -6.61 3.91 -7.54
N GLU A 217 -6.59 2.99 -6.57
CA GLU A 217 -5.94 1.70 -6.72
C GLU A 217 -6.94 0.55 -6.57
N TYR A 218 -6.74 -0.50 -7.37
CA TYR A 218 -7.42 -1.79 -7.23
C TYR A 218 -6.42 -2.92 -7.03
N GLU A 219 -6.58 -3.66 -5.94
CA GLU A 219 -5.92 -4.96 -5.77
C GLU A 219 -6.81 -6.04 -6.37
N VAL A 220 -6.26 -6.80 -7.30
CA VAL A 220 -6.98 -7.77 -8.12
C VAL A 220 -6.35 -9.15 -7.97
N MET A 221 -7.18 -10.19 -7.91
CA MET A 221 -6.75 -11.58 -7.97
C MET A 221 -7.33 -12.25 -9.21
N ARG A 222 -6.50 -13.00 -9.94
CA ARG A 222 -6.92 -13.78 -11.10
C ARG A 222 -6.24 -15.15 -11.14
N ASP A 223 -7.00 -16.20 -11.45
CA ASP A 223 -6.48 -17.54 -11.64
C ASP A 223 -6.27 -17.90 -13.12
N ALA A 224 -5.72 -19.08 -13.37
CA ALA A 224 -5.45 -19.55 -14.72
C ALA A 224 -6.72 -19.95 -15.50
N ALA A 225 -7.85 -20.19 -14.82
CA ALA A 225 -9.14 -20.47 -15.44
C ALA A 225 -9.87 -19.20 -15.91
N GLY A 226 -9.38 -18.02 -15.50
CA GLY A 226 -9.95 -16.73 -15.85
C GLY A 226 -10.90 -16.16 -14.82
N ASN A 227 -11.08 -16.81 -13.67
CA ASN A 227 -11.80 -16.18 -12.55
C ASN A 227 -10.99 -14.98 -12.06
N CYS A 228 -11.65 -13.84 -11.93
CA CYS A 228 -11.01 -12.58 -11.59
C CYS A 228 -11.90 -11.80 -10.62
N ILE A 229 -11.31 -11.29 -9.54
CA ILE A 229 -11.99 -10.51 -8.50
C ILE A 229 -11.18 -9.28 -8.11
N THR A 230 -11.86 -8.27 -7.61
CA THR A 230 -11.21 -7.17 -6.88
C THR A 230 -11.21 -7.49 -5.39
N VAL A 231 -10.02 -7.45 -4.78
CA VAL A 231 -9.86 -7.73 -3.34
C VAL A 231 -10.12 -6.47 -2.52
N CYS A 232 -9.62 -5.35 -3.01
CA CYS A 232 -9.74 -4.06 -2.32
C CYS A 232 -9.62 -2.95 -3.34
N ASN A 233 -10.43 -1.91 -3.16
CA ASN A 233 -10.22 -0.64 -3.81
C ASN A 233 -9.74 0.38 -2.77
N MET A 234 -8.83 1.25 -3.16
CA MET A 234 -8.20 2.23 -2.28
C MET A 234 -8.11 3.57 -2.98
N GLU A 235 -8.10 4.63 -2.20
CA GLU A 235 -8.02 6.01 -2.68
C GLU A 235 -6.93 6.75 -1.93
N ASN A 236 -6.08 7.46 -2.67
CA ASN A 236 -5.11 8.37 -2.09
C ASN A 236 -5.79 9.69 -1.73
N ILE A 237 -5.54 10.21 -0.53
CA ILE A 237 -5.96 11.58 -0.16
C ILE A 237 -5.22 12.58 -1.03
N ASP A 238 -3.98 12.27 -1.35
CA ASP A 238 -3.12 13.07 -2.18
C ASP A 238 -3.44 12.86 -3.65
N PRO A 239 -3.57 13.94 -4.43
CA PRO A 239 -3.76 13.82 -5.86
C PRO A 239 -2.53 13.24 -6.55
N VAL A 240 -2.71 12.76 -7.78
CA VAL A 240 -1.61 12.35 -8.66
C VAL A 240 -0.52 13.41 -8.69
N GLY A 241 0.72 12.98 -8.52
CA GLY A 241 1.90 13.85 -8.37
C GLY A 241 2.70 13.53 -7.11
N VAL A 242 2.06 12.93 -6.10
CA VAL A 242 2.70 12.34 -4.92
C VAL A 242 2.75 10.83 -5.13
N HIS A 243 3.92 10.22 -4.88
CA HIS A 243 4.03 8.76 -4.97
C HIS A 243 3.06 8.07 -3.99
N THR A 244 2.30 7.08 -4.44
CA THR A 244 1.29 6.38 -3.60
C THR A 244 1.87 5.84 -2.28
N GLY A 245 3.14 5.43 -2.27
CA GLY A 245 3.84 5.02 -1.05
C GLY A 245 4.00 6.13 -0.01
N ASP A 246 4.01 7.39 -0.44
CA ASP A 246 4.16 8.59 0.40
C ASP A 246 2.82 9.29 0.67
N SER A 247 1.73 8.81 0.07
CA SER A 247 0.39 9.33 0.28
C SER A 247 -0.30 8.71 1.49
N ILE A 248 -1.25 9.45 2.08
CA ILE A 248 -2.24 8.90 2.99
C ILE A 248 -3.28 8.18 2.13
N VAL A 249 -3.57 6.92 2.45
CA VAL A 249 -4.49 6.08 1.66
C VAL A 249 -5.66 5.63 2.52
N VAL A 250 -6.85 5.64 1.94
CA VAL A 250 -8.08 5.17 2.58
C VAL A 250 -8.64 3.96 1.83
N ALA A 251 -9.17 2.99 2.56
CA ALA A 251 -9.88 1.84 2.03
C ALA A 251 -11.19 1.59 2.82
N PRO A 252 -12.32 1.34 2.13
CA PRO A 252 -12.52 1.49 0.69
C PRO A 252 -12.46 2.95 0.26
N SER A 253 -12.42 3.24 -1.06
CA SER A 253 -12.55 4.60 -1.60
C SER A 253 -13.77 5.29 -1.04
N GLN A 254 -13.64 6.57 -0.68
CA GLN A 254 -14.69 7.33 0.01
C GLN A 254 -15.41 8.32 -0.91
N THR A 255 -14.74 8.77 -1.99
CA THR A 255 -15.24 9.83 -2.85
C THR A 255 -15.78 9.35 -4.20
N LEU A 256 -15.73 8.04 -4.47
CA LEU A 256 -16.26 7.46 -5.70
C LEU A 256 -17.76 7.22 -5.61
N GLY A 257 -18.49 7.69 -6.62
CA GLY A 257 -19.86 7.22 -6.87
C GLY A 257 -19.87 5.80 -7.42
N ASP A 258 -21.02 5.10 -7.33
CA ASP A 258 -21.14 3.72 -7.81
C ASP A 258 -20.71 3.56 -9.28
N LYS A 259 -21.09 4.50 -10.15
CA LYS A 259 -20.72 4.47 -11.56
C LYS A 259 -19.20 4.53 -11.77
N GLU A 260 -18.51 5.39 -11.05
CA GLU A 260 -17.04 5.52 -11.10
C GLU A 260 -16.36 4.25 -10.57
N TYR A 261 -16.84 3.77 -9.43
CA TYR A 261 -16.36 2.52 -8.83
C TYR A 261 -16.47 1.35 -9.81
N GLN A 262 -17.65 1.13 -10.40
CA GLN A 262 -17.89 0.02 -11.33
C GLN A 262 -17.11 0.18 -12.64
N MET A 263 -16.96 1.40 -13.13
CA MET A 263 -16.16 1.71 -14.31
C MET A 263 -14.70 1.31 -14.13
N LEU A 264 -14.05 1.80 -13.06
CA LEU A 264 -12.64 1.51 -12.76
C LEU A 264 -12.44 0.04 -12.40
N ARG A 265 -13.38 -0.57 -11.66
CA ARG A 265 -13.37 -2.01 -11.38
C ARG A 265 -13.39 -2.83 -12.67
N THR A 266 -14.28 -2.51 -13.60
CA THR A 266 -14.39 -3.21 -14.89
C THR A 266 -13.11 -3.06 -15.70
N SER A 267 -12.54 -1.84 -15.74
CA SER A 267 -11.25 -1.57 -16.38
C SER A 267 -10.14 -2.43 -15.79
N ALA A 268 -10.03 -2.47 -14.45
CA ALA A 268 -9.02 -3.29 -13.77
C ALA A 268 -9.12 -4.77 -14.16
N LEU A 269 -10.35 -5.35 -14.17
CA LEU A 269 -10.57 -6.74 -14.55
C LEU A 269 -10.22 -7.00 -16.03
N ASN A 270 -10.57 -6.08 -16.92
CA ASN A 270 -10.23 -6.17 -18.35
C ASN A 270 -8.72 -6.17 -18.58
N ILE A 271 -8.02 -5.22 -17.96
CA ILE A 271 -6.56 -5.06 -18.05
C ILE A 271 -5.84 -6.34 -17.60
N ILE A 272 -6.18 -6.83 -16.42
CA ILE A 272 -5.56 -8.02 -15.85
C ILE A 272 -5.82 -9.27 -16.69
N THR A 273 -7.02 -9.36 -17.25
CA THR A 273 -7.41 -10.48 -18.14
C THR A 273 -6.64 -10.43 -19.45
N GLU A 274 -6.53 -9.27 -20.09
CA GLU A 274 -5.77 -9.11 -21.34
C GLU A 274 -4.27 -9.34 -21.16
N LEU A 275 -3.70 -8.84 -20.07
CA LEU A 275 -2.29 -9.10 -19.73
C LEU A 275 -2.04 -10.58 -19.43
N GLY A 276 -3.06 -11.33 -19.02
CA GLY A 276 -2.96 -12.74 -18.65
C GLY A 276 -2.24 -12.95 -17.31
N ILE A 277 -2.35 -11.99 -16.39
CA ILE A 277 -1.74 -12.09 -15.06
C ILE A 277 -2.40 -13.24 -14.30
N THR A 278 -1.59 -14.02 -13.58
CA THR A 278 -2.02 -15.15 -12.74
C THR A 278 -1.48 -14.94 -11.33
N GLY A 279 -2.39 -14.76 -10.38
CA GLY A 279 -2.08 -14.40 -8.99
C GLY A 279 -2.59 -13.01 -8.64
N GLY A 280 -1.93 -12.33 -7.69
CA GLY A 280 -2.26 -10.98 -7.25
C GLY A 280 -1.57 -9.91 -8.07
N CYS A 281 -2.23 -8.79 -8.27
CA CYS A 281 -1.69 -7.61 -8.94
C CYS A 281 -2.39 -6.34 -8.48
N ASN A 282 -1.71 -5.22 -8.68
CA ASN A 282 -2.22 -3.88 -8.39
C ASN A 282 -2.39 -3.10 -9.69
N VAL A 283 -3.52 -2.40 -9.83
CA VAL A 283 -3.80 -1.47 -10.94
C VAL A 283 -4.02 -0.08 -10.36
N GLN A 284 -3.29 0.90 -10.87
CA GLN A 284 -3.39 2.30 -10.46
C GLN A 284 -4.03 3.14 -11.57
N PHE A 285 -5.00 3.94 -11.17
CA PHE A 285 -5.75 4.84 -12.03
C PHE A 285 -5.64 6.28 -11.58
N ALA A 286 -5.60 7.20 -12.53
CA ALA A 286 -5.95 8.59 -12.32
C ALA A 286 -7.38 8.81 -12.79
N LEU A 287 -8.22 9.41 -11.94
CA LEU A 287 -9.60 9.78 -12.25
C LEU A 287 -9.73 11.30 -12.20
N HIS A 288 -10.26 11.90 -13.28
CA HIS A 288 -10.53 13.33 -13.31
C HIS A 288 -11.54 13.71 -12.22
N PRO A 289 -11.28 14.76 -11.41
CA PRO A 289 -12.15 15.10 -10.27
C PRO A 289 -13.60 15.43 -10.63
N ASP A 290 -13.84 16.00 -11.81
CA ASP A 290 -15.15 16.54 -12.23
C ASP A 290 -15.78 15.79 -13.39
N SER A 291 -15.20 14.66 -13.81
CA SER A 291 -15.74 13.89 -14.95
C SER A 291 -15.42 12.39 -14.82
N PHE A 292 -15.98 11.59 -15.71
CA PHE A 292 -15.66 10.15 -15.81
C PHE A 292 -14.40 9.84 -16.63
N GLU A 293 -13.62 10.87 -16.99
CA GLU A 293 -12.34 10.66 -17.67
C GLU A 293 -11.35 10.05 -16.69
N TYR A 294 -10.66 8.99 -17.12
CA TYR A 294 -9.61 8.36 -16.32
C TYR A 294 -8.44 7.92 -17.20
N CYS A 295 -7.32 7.65 -16.55
CA CYS A 295 -6.14 7.06 -17.19
C CYS A 295 -5.59 5.94 -16.34
N VAL A 296 -5.12 4.86 -16.98
CA VAL A 296 -4.32 3.83 -16.34
C VAL A 296 -2.91 4.36 -16.15
N ILE A 297 -2.44 4.39 -14.90
CA ILE A 297 -1.07 4.86 -14.56
C ILE A 297 -0.07 3.72 -14.72
N GLU A 298 -0.33 2.59 -14.03
CA GLU A 298 0.55 1.43 -14.07
C GLU A 298 -0.15 0.16 -13.57
N VAL A 299 0.42 -0.97 -13.91
CA VAL A 299 0.04 -2.29 -13.40
C VAL A 299 1.27 -2.97 -12.82
N ASN A 300 1.17 -3.45 -11.58
CA ASN A 300 2.21 -4.24 -10.95
C ASN A 300 1.86 -5.73 -11.03
N PRO A 301 2.49 -6.54 -11.93
CA PRO A 301 2.11 -7.95 -12.18
C PRO A 301 2.62 -8.90 -11.10
N ARG A 302 2.56 -8.47 -9.86
CA ARG A 302 3.07 -9.16 -8.67
C ARG A 302 2.35 -8.67 -7.42
N VAL A 303 2.48 -9.41 -6.33
CA VAL A 303 2.12 -8.87 -5.02
C VAL A 303 2.96 -7.61 -4.76
N SER A 304 2.30 -6.53 -4.37
CA SER A 304 2.89 -5.22 -4.18
C SER A 304 2.80 -4.80 -2.70
N ARG A 305 3.24 -3.58 -2.40
CA ARG A 305 3.09 -2.99 -1.07
C ARG A 305 1.62 -2.87 -0.70
N SER A 306 0.80 -2.32 -1.57
CA SER A 306 -0.63 -2.17 -1.39
C SER A 306 -1.34 -3.51 -1.16
N SER A 307 -0.81 -4.62 -1.71
CA SER A 307 -1.35 -5.96 -1.43
C SER A 307 -1.22 -6.39 0.04
N ALA A 308 -0.15 -5.99 0.72
CA ALA A 308 0.01 -6.26 2.16
C ALA A 308 -1.00 -5.44 2.98
N LEU A 309 -1.18 -4.15 2.63
CA LEU A 309 -2.20 -3.28 3.20
C LEU A 309 -3.60 -3.86 2.96
N ALA A 310 -3.95 -4.17 1.71
CA ALA A 310 -5.23 -4.73 1.32
C ALA A 310 -5.52 -6.04 2.06
N SER A 311 -4.52 -6.93 2.19
CA SER A 311 -4.67 -8.18 2.94
C SER A 311 -5.03 -7.96 4.40
N LYS A 312 -4.48 -6.93 5.04
CA LYS A 312 -4.79 -6.60 6.44
C LYS A 312 -6.09 -5.83 6.58
N ALA A 313 -6.38 -4.94 5.62
CA ALA A 313 -7.62 -4.18 5.58
C ALA A 313 -8.85 -5.07 5.39
N THR A 314 -8.76 -6.06 4.51
CA THR A 314 -9.89 -6.93 4.16
C THR A 314 -9.90 -8.26 4.89
N GLY A 315 -8.80 -8.66 5.51
CA GLY A 315 -8.60 -10.02 6.01
C GLY A 315 -8.32 -11.06 4.90
N TYR A 316 -8.48 -10.71 3.63
CA TYR A 316 -8.24 -11.61 2.49
C TYR A 316 -6.73 -11.88 2.31
N PRO A 317 -6.27 -13.15 2.39
CA PRO A 317 -4.83 -13.44 2.44
C PRO A 317 -4.21 -13.51 1.03
N ILE A 318 -4.04 -12.37 0.36
CA ILE A 318 -3.57 -12.25 -1.04
C ILE A 318 -2.35 -13.14 -1.32
N ALA A 319 -1.31 -13.06 -0.50
CA ALA A 319 -0.07 -13.81 -0.73
C ALA A 319 -0.27 -15.34 -0.65
N LYS A 320 -1.09 -15.81 0.29
CA LYS A 320 -1.43 -17.25 0.40
C LYS A 320 -2.24 -17.73 -0.80
N VAL A 321 -3.24 -16.96 -1.20
CA VAL A 321 -4.09 -17.28 -2.35
C VAL A 321 -3.26 -17.26 -3.63
N ALA A 322 -2.40 -16.25 -3.82
CA ALA A 322 -1.50 -16.18 -4.97
C ALA A 322 -0.55 -17.39 -5.06
N ALA A 323 -0.01 -17.86 -3.93
CA ALA A 323 0.81 -19.07 -3.90
C ALA A 323 0.03 -20.33 -4.30
N LYS A 324 -1.23 -20.47 -3.87
CA LYS A 324 -2.10 -21.60 -4.28
C LYS A 324 -2.47 -21.52 -5.77
N ILE A 325 -2.77 -20.34 -6.28
CA ILE A 325 -3.00 -20.12 -7.72
C ILE A 325 -1.76 -20.52 -8.52
N ALA A 326 -0.56 -20.17 -8.05
CA ALA A 326 0.70 -20.57 -8.70
C ALA A 326 0.89 -22.09 -8.77
N LEU A 327 0.28 -22.86 -7.85
CA LEU A 327 0.23 -24.32 -7.89
C LEU A 327 -0.91 -24.88 -8.76
N GLY A 328 -1.72 -24.03 -9.41
CA GLY A 328 -2.77 -24.43 -10.33
C GLY A 328 -4.19 -24.45 -9.76
N TYR A 329 -4.39 -24.07 -8.50
CA TYR A 329 -5.74 -23.91 -7.94
C TYR A 329 -6.49 -22.77 -8.59
N THR A 330 -7.81 -22.91 -8.71
CA THR A 330 -8.72 -21.83 -9.10
C THR A 330 -9.29 -21.14 -7.84
N LEU A 331 -9.77 -19.91 -7.99
CA LEU A 331 -10.31 -19.12 -6.87
C LEU A 331 -11.50 -19.79 -6.18
N ASP A 332 -12.32 -20.53 -6.93
CA ASP A 332 -13.47 -21.28 -6.43
C ASP A 332 -13.10 -22.62 -5.78
N GLU A 333 -11.86 -23.07 -5.89
CA GLU A 333 -11.32 -24.25 -5.19
C GLU A 333 -10.62 -23.88 -3.86
N ILE A 334 -10.24 -22.61 -3.66
CA ILE A 334 -9.51 -22.15 -2.47
C ILE A 334 -10.52 -21.69 -1.41
N PRO A 335 -10.63 -22.38 -0.25
CA PRO A 335 -11.50 -21.92 0.84
C PRO A 335 -11.05 -20.57 1.39
N ASN A 336 -12.00 -19.71 1.72
CA ASN A 336 -11.73 -18.47 2.41
C ASN A 336 -11.34 -18.76 3.87
N ALA A 337 -10.12 -18.43 4.25
CA ALA A 337 -9.58 -18.71 5.58
C ALA A 337 -10.28 -17.91 6.71
N ILE A 338 -10.96 -16.80 6.38
CA ILE A 338 -11.64 -15.93 7.34
C ILE A 338 -13.03 -16.47 7.69
N THR A 339 -13.78 -16.92 6.70
CA THR A 339 -15.15 -17.40 6.91
C THR A 339 -15.20 -18.92 7.09
N GLY A 340 -14.27 -19.66 6.52
CA GLY A 340 -14.29 -21.12 6.46
C GLY A 340 -15.48 -21.72 5.71
N LYS A 341 -16.36 -20.88 5.15
CA LYS A 341 -17.62 -21.25 4.48
C LYS A 341 -17.75 -20.75 3.06
N THR A 342 -16.97 -19.70 2.71
CA THR A 342 -16.91 -19.15 1.37
C THR A 342 -15.59 -19.51 0.69
N TYR A 343 -15.41 -19.07 -0.54
CA TYR A 343 -14.22 -19.33 -1.34
C TYR A 343 -13.47 -18.03 -1.68
N ALA A 344 -12.24 -18.16 -2.14
CA ALA A 344 -11.42 -17.03 -2.53
C ALA A 344 -11.96 -16.26 -3.75
N SER A 345 -12.97 -16.79 -4.45
CA SER A 345 -13.71 -16.12 -5.52
C SER A 345 -14.71 -15.07 -5.06
N PHE A 346 -14.98 -14.96 -3.75
CA PHE A 346 -15.88 -13.94 -3.20
C PHE A 346 -15.11 -12.64 -2.97
N GLU A 347 -15.59 -11.55 -3.56
CA GLU A 347 -15.01 -10.23 -3.35
C GLU A 347 -15.22 -9.76 -1.90
N PRO A 348 -14.18 -9.26 -1.24
CA PRO A 348 -14.33 -8.65 0.08
C PRO A 348 -15.23 -7.42 0.04
N MET A 349 -16.01 -7.25 1.10
CA MET A 349 -16.82 -6.05 1.36
C MET A 349 -16.52 -5.55 2.78
N LEU A 350 -16.25 -4.24 2.90
CA LEU A 350 -15.88 -3.62 4.15
C LEU A 350 -17.01 -2.72 4.65
N ASP A 351 -17.36 -2.83 5.92
CA ASP A 351 -18.30 -1.95 6.64
C ASP A 351 -17.60 -1.04 7.66
N TYR A 352 -16.27 -0.91 7.52
CA TYR A 352 -15.40 -0.04 8.31
C TYR A 352 -14.44 0.73 7.40
N CYS A 353 -13.79 1.74 7.97
CA CYS A 353 -12.81 2.57 7.27
C CYS A 353 -11.39 2.23 7.71
N VAL A 354 -10.50 2.08 6.76
CA VAL A 354 -9.07 1.83 6.97
C VAL A 354 -8.28 3.03 6.47
N VAL A 355 -7.38 3.56 7.31
CA VAL A 355 -6.47 4.64 6.93
C VAL A 355 -5.03 4.18 7.09
N LYS A 356 -4.24 4.37 6.05
CA LYS A 356 -2.79 4.17 6.03
C LYS A 356 -2.10 5.52 6.00
N ILE A 357 -1.10 5.72 6.86
CA ILE A 357 -0.20 6.88 6.81
C ILE A 357 1.24 6.39 6.61
N PRO A 358 2.01 6.99 5.68
CA PRO A 358 3.40 6.63 5.45
C PRO A 358 4.28 7.08 6.63
N ARG A 359 5.27 6.26 6.96
CA ARG A 359 6.34 6.62 7.90
C ARG A 359 7.50 7.24 7.14
N LEU A 360 7.58 8.57 7.15
CA LEU A 360 8.62 9.34 6.48
C LEU A 360 9.80 9.56 7.44
N PRO A 361 11.05 9.28 7.04
CA PRO A 361 12.21 9.26 7.95
C PRO A 361 12.88 10.62 8.13
N PHE A 362 12.13 11.73 8.04
CA PHE A 362 12.69 13.08 8.16
C PHE A 362 13.17 13.43 9.57
N ASP A 363 12.75 12.67 10.56
CA ASP A 363 13.32 12.72 11.93
C ASP A 363 14.76 12.20 11.98
N LYS A 364 15.18 11.39 11.03
CA LYS A 364 16.54 10.85 10.88
C LYS A 364 17.38 11.63 9.88
N PHE A 365 16.76 12.09 8.80
CA PHE A 365 17.43 12.84 7.72
C PHE A 365 17.01 14.31 7.75
N ILE A 366 17.50 15.06 8.73
CA ILE A 366 17.10 16.45 8.98
C ILE A 366 17.40 17.38 7.78
N SER A 367 18.43 17.07 7.00
CA SER A 367 18.81 17.85 5.82
C SER A 367 18.10 17.43 4.53
N ALA A 368 17.27 16.39 4.58
CA ALA A 368 16.54 15.93 3.39
C ALA A 368 15.42 16.91 3.03
N LYS A 369 15.18 17.09 1.72
CA LYS A 369 14.02 17.84 1.25
C LYS A 369 12.74 17.08 1.62
N ARG A 370 11.87 17.74 2.38
CA ARG A 370 10.58 17.16 2.85
C ARG A 370 9.52 17.10 1.76
N THR A 371 9.65 17.90 0.68
CA THR A 371 8.69 17.93 -0.43
C THR A 371 8.46 16.53 -1.00
N LEU A 372 7.22 16.11 -1.04
CA LEU A 372 6.79 14.85 -1.64
C LEU A 372 6.65 15.02 -3.16
N THR A 373 7.03 14.00 -3.88
CA THR A 373 7.02 13.98 -5.35
C THR A 373 6.65 12.58 -5.84
N THR A 374 6.79 12.33 -7.13
CA THR A 374 6.65 10.97 -7.71
C THR A 374 7.75 9.99 -7.27
N GLN A 375 8.80 10.47 -6.59
CA GLN A 375 9.85 9.64 -6.01
C GLN A 375 9.53 9.31 -4.56
N MET A 376 9.43 8.03 -4.24
CA MET A 376 9.12 7.54 -2.90
C MET A 376 10.20 7.85 -1.87
N LYS A 377 9.80 8.28 -0.67
CA LYS A 377 10.65 8.62 0.49
C LYS A 377 10.31 7.83 1.74
N ALA A 378 9.11 7.27 1.84
CA ALA A 378 8.69 6.51 3.02
C ALA A 378 9.52 5.24 3.23
N THR A 379 9.79 4.90 4.49
CA THR A 379 10.49 3.67 4.89
C THR A 379 9.54 2.59 5.36
N GLY A 380 8.32 2.96 5.73
CA GLY A 380 7.28 2.07 6.21
C GLY A 380 5.95 2.80 6.27
N GLU A 381 4.98 2.17 6.90
CA GLU A 381 3.63 2.70 7.01
C GLU A 381 2.95 2.23 8.29
N VAL A 382 1.94 2.95 8.72
CA VAL A 382 0.99 2.53 9.75
C VAL A 382 -0.38 2.35 9.12
N MET A 383 -1.17 1.45 9.68
CA MET A 383 -2.56 1.23 9.30
C MET A 383 -3.44 1.25 10.54
N SER A 384 -4.59 1.89 10.44
CA SER A 384 -5.60 1.86 11.48
C SER A 384 -6.99 1.62 10.90
N ILE A 385 -7.88 1.07 11.71
CA ILE A 385 -9.25 0.74 11.35
C ILE A 385 -10.19 1.38 12.38
N CYS A 386 -11.28 1.98 11.89
CA CYS A 386 -12.36 2.53 12.70
C CYS A 386 -13.69 2.48 11.91
N ASN A 387 -14.82 2.71 12.57
CA ASN A 387 -16.13 2.77 11.93
C ASN A 387 -16.35 4.07 11.11
N ASN A 388 -15.44 5.04 11.21
CA ASN A 388 -15.44 6.30 10.47
C ASN A 388 -14.01 6.70 10.10
N PHE A 389 -13.91 7.56 9.09
CA PHE A 389 -12.62 8.04 8.58
C PHE A 389 -11.85 8.86 9.62
N GLU A 390 -12.53 9.75 10.33
CA GLU A 390 -11.95 10.67 11.31
C GLU A 390 -11.24 9.90 12.43
N GLY A 391 -11.91 8.90 12.99
CA GLY A 391 -11.34 8.03 14.03
C GLY A 391 -10.20 7.17 13.50
N ALA A 392 -10.31 6.64 12.27
CA ALA A 392 -9.23 5.91 11.63
C ALA A 392 -7.99 6.79 11.43
N LEU A 393 -8.18 8.04 10.96
CA LEU A 393 -7.09 9.00 10.79
C LEU A 393 -6.41 9.34 12.13
N MET A 394 -7.20 9.66 13.15
CA MET A 394 -6.68 9.96 14.49
C MET A 394 -5.88 8.81 15.10
N LYS A 395 -6.32 7.58 14.92
CA LYS A 395 -5.57 6.37 15.33
C LYS A 395 -4.28 6.20 14.53
N ALA A 396 -4.33 6.42 13.21
CA ALA A 396 -3.15 6.31 12.35
C ALA A 396 -2.09 7.35 12.70
N ILE A 397 -2.47 8.61 12.98
CA ILE A 397 -1.55 9.65 13.45
C ILE A 397 -0.82 9.19 14.72
N ARG A 398 -1.55 8.68 15.73
CA ARG A 398 -0.93 8.19 16.97
C ARG A 398 0.02 7.00 16.75
N SER A 399 -0.24 6.20 15.71
CA SER A 399 0.56 5.01 15.39
C SER A 399 1.89 5.32 14.69
N LEU A 400 2.13 6.57 14.25
CA LEU A 400 3.38 6.97 13.56
C LEU A 400 4.62 6.88 14.44
N GLU A 401 4.47 6.88 15.76
CA GLU A 401 5.59 6.92 16.75
C GLU A 401 6.57 8.08 16.49
N GLN A 402 6.02 9.25 16.16
CA GLN A 402 6.76 10.50 15.91
C GLN A 402 6.42 11.59 16.92
N HIS A 403 5.87 11.22 18.09
CA HIS A 403 5.37 12.14 19.11
C HIS A 403 4.23 13.04 18.61
N VAL A 404 3.46 12.55 17.64
CA VAL A 404 2.24 13.16 17.14
C VAL A 404 1.03 12.32 17.58
N ASP A 405 -0.06 12.98 17.91
CA ASP A 405 -1.23 12.33 18.51
C ASP A 405 -2.58 12.87 18.01
N SER A 406 -2.57 14.01 17.32
CA SER A 406 -3.75 14.72 16.85
C SER A 406 -3.40 15.72 15.76
N LEU A 407 -4.41 16.40 15.22
CA LEU A 407 -4.23 17.52 14.30
C LEU A 407 -3.70 18.79 14.99
N MET A 408 -3.49 18.76 16.32
CA MET A 408 -2.87 19.84 17.10
C MET A 408 -1.40 19.59 17.42
N SER A 409 -0.80 18.51 16.92
CA SER A 409 0.58 18.13 17.27
C SER A 409 1.64 19.08 16.71
N TYR A 410 1.31 19.78 15.62
CA TYR A 410 2.14 20.86 15.07
C TYR A 410 1.37 22.18 15.15
N ASP A 411 2.05 23.22 15.61
CA ASP A 411 1.48 24.55 15.82
C ASP A 411 1.81 25.48 14.65
N PHE A 412 0.81 25.78 13.85
CA PHE A 412 0.84 26.76 12.76
C PHE A 412 0.02 28.02 13.08
N SER A 413 -0.51 28.18 14.31
CA SER A 413 -1.34 29.32 14.71
C SER A 413 -0.61 30.67 14.67
N HIS A 414 0.72 30.64 14.60
CA HIS A 414 1.55 31.83 14.46
C HIS A 414 1.56 32.43 13.04
N LEU A 415 1.08 31.69 12.05
CA LEU A 415 0.98 32.16 10.66
C LEU A 415 -0.30 32.98 10.48
N SER A 416 -0.20 34.06 9.71
CA SER A 416 -1.36 34.78 9.19
C SER A 416 -2.08 33.94 8.12
N LYS A 417 -3.31 34.31 7.77
CA LYS A 417 -4.05 33.64 6.70
C LYS A 417 -3.29 33.63 5.37
N ASP A 418 -2.69 34.76 5.00
CA ASP A 418 -1.96 34.88 3.73
C ASP A 418 -0.71 33.98 3.74
N GLU A 419 0.05 33.96 4.84
CA GLU A 419 1.20 33.06 4.99
C GLU A 419 0.78 31.59 4.98
N LEU A 420 -0.35 31.26 5.58
CA LEU A 420 -0.86 29.89 5.61
C LEU A 420 -1.34 29.43 4.21
N ILE A 421 -1.94 30.32 3.43
CA ILE A 421 -2.29 30.05 2.02
C ILE A 421 -1.04 29.73 1.21
N GLU A 422 0.05 30.48 1.37
CA GLU A 422 1.33 30.18 0.73
C GLU A 422 1.90 28.82 1.18
N GLU A 423 1.80 28.50 2.47
CA GLU A 423 2.24 27.23 3.04
C GLU A 423 1.42 26.00 2.55
N LEU A 424 0.15 26.19 2.16
CA LEU A 424 -0.69 25.13 1.59
C LEU A 424 -0.18 24.63 0.21
N HIS A 425 0.59 25.43 -0.51
CA HIS A 425 1.25 25.01 -1.75
C HIS A 425 2.41 24.01 -1.52
N ILE A 426 2.87 23.89 -0.27
CA ILE A 426 3.98 22.98 0.08
C ILE A 426 3.44 21.58 0.28
N VAL A 427 3.72 20.71 -0.66
CA VAL A 427 3.36 19.29 -0.60
C VAL A 427 4.43 18.52 0.18
N ASP A 428 4.21 18.32 1.48
CA ASP A 428 5.10 17.60 2.37
C ASP A 428 4.34 16.77 3.43
N ASP A 429 5.06 16.16 4.35
CA ASP A 429 4.52 15.32 5.42
C ASP A 429 3.73 16.10 6.49
N MET A 430 3.76 17.43 6.50
CA MET A 430 3.06 18.26 7.48
C MET A 430 1.76 18.87 6.96
N ARG A 431 1.40 18.62 5.71
CA ARG A 431 0.30 19.32 5.05
C ARG A 431 -1.08 19.11 5.68
N ILE A 432 -1.37 17.94 6.27
CA ILE A 432 -2.66 17.72 6.96
C ILE A 432 -2.83 18.65 8.17
N TRP A 433 -1.75 18.97 8.88
CA TRP A 433 -1.76 19.91 10.01
C TRP A 433 -1.92 21.36 9.54
N ARG A 434 -1.32 21.73 8.38
CA ARG A 434 -1.56 23.05 7.77
C ARG A 434 -3.00 23.19 7.30
N ILE A 435 -3.59 22.16 6.70
CA ILE A 435 -5.00 22.13 6.31
C ILE A 435 -5.90 22.29 7.55
N ALA A 436 -5.61 21.55 8.62
CA ALA A 436 -6.37 21.70 9.87
C ALA A 436 -6.29 23.11 10.44
N GLU A 437 -5.12 23.76 10.39
CA GLU A 437 -4.98 25.16 10.81
C GLU A 437 -5.71 26.14 9.87
N ALA A 438 -5.67 25.89 8.55
CA ALA A 438 -6.41 26.68 7.58
C ALA A 438 -7.92 26.66 7.87
N ILE A 439 -8.45 25.47 8.23
CA ILE A 439 -9.85 25.32 8.66
C ILE A 439 -10.11 26.09 9.96
N ARG A 440 -9.22 26.02 10.97
CA ARG A 440 -9.36 26.77 12.24
C ARG A 440 -9.41 28.27 12.02
N GLN A 441 -8.63 28.79 11.07
CA GLN A 441 -8.62 30.21 10.71
C GLN A 441 -9.76 30.62 9.74
N GLY A 442 -10.60 29.67 9.31
CA GLY A 442 -11.76 29.92 8.48
C GLY A 442 -11.41 30.24 7.02
N ILE A 443 -10.36 29.60 6.48
CA ILE A 443 -10.12 29.53 5.03
C ILE A 443 -11.18 28.58 4.46
N SER A 444 -11.77 28.91 3.32
CA SER A 444 -12.85 28.11 2.73
C SER A 444 -12.35 26.76 2.21
N TYR A 445 -13.21 25.75 2.24
CA TYR A 445 -12.86 24.40 1.73
C TYR A 445 -12.55 24.44 0.24
N ASP A 446 -13.26 25.27 -0.52
CA ASP A 446 -13.01 25.44 -1.96
C ASP A 446 -11.61 26.03 -2.20
N GLU A 447 -11.18 27.01 -1.41
CA GLU A 447 -9.86 27.62 -1.52
C GLU A 447 -8.75 26.61 -1.14
N ILE A 448 -8.94 25.83 -0.07
CA ILE A 448 -8.02 24.77 0.31
C ILE A 448 -7.94 23.71 -0.81
N HIS A 449 -9.09 23.30 -1.36
CA HIS A 449 -9.15 22.36 -2.48
C HIS A 449 -8.43 22.89 -3.72
N GLU A 450 -8.68 24.15 -4.11
CA GLU A 450 -8.07 24.75 -5.29
C GLU A 450 -6.53 24.78 -5.20
N ILE A 451 -5.99 24.96 -4.00
CA ILE A 451 -4.55 24.99 -3.78
C ILE A 451 -3.97 23.57 -3.70
N THR A 452 -4.57 22.70 -2.90
CA THR A 452 -4.01 21.38 -2.59
C THR A 452 -4.42 20.29 -3.56
N LYS A 453 -5.52 20.49 -4.29
CA LYS A 453 -6.24 19.50 -5.11
C LYS A 453 -6.70 18.28 -4.33
N ILE A 454 -6.67 18.31 -3.00
CA ILE A 454 -7.27 17.29 -2.13
C ILE A 454 -8.78 17.44 -2.23
N ASP A 455 -9.49 16.30 -2.38
CA ASP A 455 -10.96 16.32 -2.51
C ASP A 455 -11.62 16.97 -1.31
N VAL A 456 -12.64 17.80 -1.57
CA VAL A 456 -13.39 18.55 -0.54
C VAL A 456 -13.96 17.63 0.54
N TRP A 457 -14.29 16.39 0.20
CA TRP A 457 -14.77 15.42 1.16
C TRP A 457 -13.76 15.17 2.29
N PHE A 458 -12.46 15.03 1.96
CA PHE A 458 -11.41 14.84 2.98
C PHE A 458 -11.21 16.10 3.82
N ILE A 459 -11.33 17.29 3.21
CA ILE A 459 -11.25 18.58 3.93
C ILE A 459 -12.41 18.70 4.92
N ASP A 460 -13.63 18.32 4.52
CA ASP A 460 -14.82 18.26 5.38
C ASP A 460 -14.60 17.31 6.58
N LYS A 461 -13.99 16.15 6.34
CA LYS A 461 -13.67 15.20 7.43
C LYS A 461 -12.63 15.72 8.42
N LEU A 462 -11.64 16.47 7.94
CA LEU A 462 -10.72 17.19 8.83
C LEU A 462 -11.41 18.29 9.61
N ALA A 463 -12.39 18.98 9.00
CA ALA A 463 -13.18 20.01 9.67
C ALA A 463 -13.99 19.44 10.84
N ILE A 464 -14.58 18.26 10.72
CA ILE A 464 -15.27 17.58 11.84
C ILE A 464 -14.35 17.41 13.06
N LEU A 465 -13.07 17.06 12.83
CA LEU A 465 -12.09 16.97 13.92
C LEU A 465 -11.78 18.33 14.53
N VAL A 466 -11.62 19.37 13.71
CA VAL A 466 -11.40 20.75 14.17
C VAL A 466 -12.61 21.28 14.95
N GLU A 467 -13.82 21.01 14.48
CA GLU A 467 -15.07 21.39 15.19
C GLU A 467 -15.17 20.69 16.55
N MET A 468 -14.75 19.43 16.66
CA MET A 468 -14.68 18.71 17.93
C MET A 468 -13.67 19.35 18.88
N GLU A 469 -12.49 19.74 18.39
CA GLU A 469 -11.51 20.49 19.19
C GLU A 469 -12.11 21.76 19.78
N GLN A 470 -12.80 22.55 18.93
CA GLN A 470 -13.47 23.79 19.33
C GLN A 470 -14.62 23.54 20.31
N ALA A 471 -15.41 22.48 20.10
CA ALA A 471 -16.50 22.12 20.99
C ALA A 471 -15.99 21.73 22.38
N LEU A 472 -14.91 20.96 22.47
CA LEU A 472 -14.27 20.59 23.73
C LEU A 472 -13.69 21.79 24.50
N GLN A 473 -13.25 22.84 23.78
CA GLN A 473 -12.75 24.08 24.40
C GLN A 473 -13.87 25.02 24.88
N ALA A 474 -14.99 25.03 24.16
CA ALA A 474 -16.04 26.03 24.37
C ALA A 474 -17.20 25.54 25.25
N LYS A 475 -17.45 24.25 25.35
CA LYS A 475 -18.62 23.66 26.02
C LYS A 475 -18.21 22.95 27.31
N GLU A 476 -19.18 22.79 28.23
CA GLU A 476 -19.00 21.88 29.34
C GLU A 476 -18.92 20.44 28.84
N LEU A 477 -18.00 19.65 29.38
CA LEU A 477 -17.81 18.26 29.00
C LEU A 477 -18.89 17.40 29.66
N ASP A 478 -20.02 17.23 28.95
CA ASP A 478 -21.11 16.33 29.31
C ASP A 478 -20.95 14.93 28.69
N GLU A 479 -21.92 14.07 28.90
CA GLU A 479 -21.91 12.68 28.38
C GLU A 479 -21.87 12.65 26.86
N ASP A 480 -22.71 13.45 26.19
CA ASP A 480 -22.85 13.42 24.73
C ASP A 480 -21.57 13.90 24.04
N LEU A 481 -21.01 15.03 24.51
CA LEU A 481 -19.76 15.56 23.98
C LEU A 481 -18.58 14.61 24.21
N LEU A 482 -18.49 14.00 25.40
CA LEU A 482 -17.44 13.02 25.67
C LEU A 482 -17.60 11.76 24.84
N ARG A 483 -18.82 11.26 24.66
CA ARG A 483 -19.12 10.10 23.84
C ARG A 483 -18.74 10.32 22.37
N GLU A 484 -19.10 11.49 21.83
CA GLU A 484 -18.75 11.87 20.46
C GLU A 484 -17.23 12.07 20.28
N ALA A 485 -16.55 12.73 21.20
CA ALA A 485 -15.10 12.86 21.17
C ALA A 485 -14.40 11.49 21.18
N LYS A 486 -14.92 10.53 21.97
CA LYS A 486 -14.38 9.16 21.97
C LYS A 486 -14.70 8.41 20.68
N ARG A 487 -15.87 8.61 20.08
CA ARG A 487 -16.23 8.03 18.78
C ARG A 487 -15.29 8.51 17.66
N LEU A 488 -14.81 9.75 17.74
CA LEU A 488 -13.80 10.34 16.87
C LEU A 488 -12.35 10.01 17.31
N GLU A 489 -12.17 9.12 18.27
CA GLU A 489 -10.88 8.63 18.75
C GLU A 489 -9.97 9.70 19.41
N PHE A 490 -10.52 10.76 19.98
CA PHE A 490 -9.74 11.71 20.80
C PHE A 490 -9.21 10.99 22.06
N PRO A 491 -7.90 10.99 22.32
CA PRO A 491 -7.35 10.38 23.51
C PRO A 491 -7.72 11.15 24.78
N ASP A 492 -7.81 10.45 25.93
CA ASP A 492 -8.32 11.05 27.18
C ASP A 492 -7.52 12.29 27.62
N TYR A 493 -6.19 12.27 27.48
CA TYR A 493 -5.37 13.43 27.83
C TYR A 493 -5.61 14.65 26.92
N LEU A 494 -5.94 14.44 25.62
CA LEU A 494 -6.27 15.54 24.71
C LEU A 494 -7.65 16.12 25.05
N VAL A 495 -8.64 15.26 25.30
CA VAL A 495 -9.95 15.70 25.80
C VAL A 495 -9.79 16.50 27.08
N ALA A 496 -8.99 16.02 28.02
CA ALA A 496 -8.71 16.72 29.29
C ALA A 496 -8.08 18.09 29.06
N LYS A 497 -7.04 18.14 28.21
CA LYS A 497 -6.36 19.41 27.86
C LYS A 497 -7.31 20.43 27.27
N LEU A 498 -8.17 20.03 26.32
CA LEU A 498 -9.10 20.91 25.63
C LEU A 498 -10.26 21.35 26.52
N ALA A 499 -10.79 20.46 27.37
CA ALA A 499 -11.89 20.74 28.28
C ALA A 499 -11.45 21.38 29.62
N GLY A 500 -10.16 21.69 29.79
CA GLY A 500 -9.64 22.27 31.03
C GLY A 500 -9.77 21.34 32.26
N LYS A 501 -9.66 20.04 32.06
CA LYS A 501 -9.78 18.98 33.08
C LYS A 501 -8.46 18.20 33.20
N THR A 502 -8.38 17.33 34.22
CA THR A 502 -7.32 16.35 34.30
C THR A 502 -7.69 15.06 33.56
N GLU A 503 -6.71 14.26 33.18
CA GLU A 503 -6.96 12.97 32.51
C GLU A 503 -7.72 12.00 33.43
N GLU A 504 -7.46 12.05 34.74
CA GLU A 504 -8.15 11.27 35.76
C GLU A 504 -9.65 11.62 35.84
N GLU A 505 -10.02 12.90 35.73
CA GLU A 505 -11.42 13.34 35.66
C GLU A 505 -12.10 12.82 34.40
N VAL A 506 -11.44 12.88 33.24
CA VAL A 506 -12.00 12.32 32.00
C VAL A 506 -12.19 10.81 32.10
N LYS A 507 -11.21 10.08 32.67
CA LYS A 507 -11.34 8.64 32.93
C LYS A 507 -12.50 8.31 33.88
N ALA A 508 -12.70 9.15 34.90
CA ALA A 508 -13.82 9.01 35.85
C ALA A 508 -15.17 9.23 35.16
N LEU A 509 -15.29 10.28 34.32
CA LEU A 509 -16.49 10.53 33.52
C LEU A 509 -16.79 9.40 32.55
N ARG A 510 -15.76 8.89 31.85
CA ARG A 510 -15.93 7.71 30.97
C ARG A 510 -16.49 6.50 31.73
N LYS A 511 -15.97 6.25 32.93
CA LYS A 511 -16.48 5.17 33.79
C LYS A 511 -17.91 5.43 34.26
N GLN A 512 -18.23 6.68 34.63
CA GLN A 512 -19.56 7.10 35.05
C GLN A 512 -20.61 6.90 33.93
N TYR A 513 -20.25 7.26 32.68
CA TYR A 513 -21.13 7.19 31.51
C TYR A 513 -21.03 5.88 30.75
N ASP A 514 -20.31 4.89 31.27
CA ASP A 514 -20.07 3.59 30.60
C ASP A 514 -19.52 3.72 29.17
N ILE A 515 -18.57 4.68 28.97
CA ILE A 515 -17.89 4.89 27.69
C ILE A 515 -16.65 4.00 27.66
N THR A 516 -16.78 2.80 27.09
CA THR A 516 -15.71 1.80 26.99
C THR A 516 -15.42 1.48 25.52
N ALA A 517 -14.17 1.14 25.24
CA ALA A 517 -13.80 0.65 23.92
C ALA A 517 -14.30 -0.79 23.74
N ALA A 518 -14.82 -1.09 22.56
CA ALA A 518 -15.11 -2.44 22.09
C ALA A 518 -14.06 -2.87 21.07
N TYR A 519 -13.89 -4.18 20.89
CA TYR A 519 -13.00 -4.74 19.87
C TYR A 519 -13.84 -5.46 18.83
N LYS A 520 -13.68 -5.05 17.58
CA LYS A 520 -14.31 -5.64 16.40
C LYS A 520 -13.30 -6.51 15.64
N MET A 521 -13.79 -7.58 15.02
CA MET A 521 -12.96 -8.38 14.11
C MET A 521 -12.83 -7.71 12.75
N VAL A 522 -11.66 -7.87 12.13
CA VAL A 522 -11.51 -7.57 10.72
C VAL A 522 -12.30 -8.61 9.93
N ASP A 523 -13.27 -8.17 9.17
CA ASP A 523 -14.21 -9.03 8.46
C ASP A 523 -14.18 -8.77 6.95
N THR A 524 -14.07 -9.85 6.18
CA THR A 524 -14.02 -9.82 4.71
C THR A 524 -15.40 -9.64 4.07
N CYS A 525 -16.48 -9.86 4.81
CA CYS A 525 -17.83 -10.01 4.28
C CYS A 525 -18.85 -9.07 4.92
N ALA A 526 -18.43 -7.98 5.55
CA ALA A 526 -19.31 -7.00 6.22
C ALA A 526 -20.38 -7.66 7.09
N ALA A 527 -19.98 -8.63 7.93
CA ALA A 527 -20.82 -9.43 8.82
C ALA A 527 -21.87 -10.33 8.14
N GLU A 528 -21.84 -10.50 6.81
CA GLU A 528 -22.74 -11.41 6.11
C GLU A 528 -22.49 -12.88 6.49
N PHE A 529 -21.24 -13.24 6.78
CA PHE A 529 -20.83 -14.53 7.31
C PHE A 529 -20.02 -14.34 8.59
N ALA A 530 -20.16 -15.26 9.55
CA ALA A 530 -19.35 -15.22 10.76
C ALA A 530 -17.85 -15.33 10.43
N ALA A 531 -17.09 -14.32 10.82
CA ALA A 531 -15.63 -14.30 10.66
C ALA A 531 -14.94 -15.07 11.79
N THR A 532 -13.80 -15.68 11.48
CA THR A 532 -12.91 -16.36 12.44
C THR A 532 -11.48 -15.88 12.23
N THR A 533 -11.28 -14.57 12.32
CA THR A 533 -9.97 -13.95 12.13
C THR A 533 -9.29 -13.68 13.46
N PRO A 534 -7.95 -13.75 13.54
CA PRO A 534 -7.20 -13.31 14.71
C PRO A 534 -6.98 -11.79 14.77
N TYR A 535 -7.49 -11.02 13.78
CA TYR A 535 -7.26 -9.58 13.68
C TYR A 535 -8.42 -8.80 14.26
N TYR A 536 -8.10 -7.89 15.19
CA TYR A 536 -9.08 -7.04 15.89
C TYR A 536 -8.65 -5.58 15.81
N TYR A 537 -9.64 -4.68 15.87
CA TYR A 537 -9.45 -3.25 16.01
C TYR A 537 -10.38 -2.68 17.09
N SER A 538 -9.96 -1.65 17.79
CA SER A 538 -10.77 -1.00 18.83
C SER A 538 -11.65 0.11 18.24
N VAL A 539 -12.84 0.28 18.79
CA VAL A 539 -13.76 1.37 18.48
C VAL A 539 -14.51 1.79 19.75
N TYR A 540 -15.02 3.02 19.76
CA TYR A 540 -15.98 3.44 20.78
C TYR A 540 -17.38 3.35 20.19
N GLY A 541 -18.27 2.67 20.91
CA GLY A 541 -19.61 2.32 20.44
C GLY A 541 -19.62 0.96 19.70
N GLY A 542 -20.65 0.17 19.96
CA GLY A 542 -20.84 -1.17 19.44
C GLY A 542 -20.53 -2.29 20.44
N GLU A 543 -20.79 -3.51 20.03
CA GLU A 543 -20.58 -4.70 20.85
C GLU A 543 -19.13 -5.21 20.74
N ASN A 544 -18.62 -5.78 21.83
CA ASN A 544 -17.29 -6.37 21.87
C ASN A 544 -17.32 -7.79 21.31
N GLU A 545 -16.58 -8.03 20.23
CA GLU A 545 -16.43 -9.33 19.56
C GLU A 545 -15.22 -10.13 20.07
N ALA A 546 -14.30 -9.49 20.82
CA ALA A 546 -13.19 -10.18 21.45
C ALA A 546 -13.64 -10.92 22.71
N VAL A 547 -14.22 -12.10 22.53
CA VAL A 547 -14.74 -12.92 23.62
C VAL A 547 -13.73 -13.98 24.04
N GLU A 548 -13.60 -14.21 25.33
CA GLU A 548 -12.77 -15.30 25.86
C GLU A 548 -13.33 -16.68 25.47
N THR A 549 -12.54 -17.45 24.72
CA THR A 549 -12.97 -18.75 24.21
C THR A 549 -12.36 -19.95 24.92
N ASN A 550 -11.39 -19.73 25.85
CA ASN A 550 -10.70 -20.82 26.56
C ASN A 550 -9.99 -20.33 27.83
N ASP A 551 -9.61 -21.28 28.69
CA ASP A 551 -8.93 -21.07 29.98
C ASP A 551 -7.39 -21.10 29.88
N ARG A 552 -6.81 -21.00 28.69
CA ARG A 552 -5.35 -21.03 28.50
C ARG A 552 -4.72 -19.81 29.15
N LYS A 553 -3.51 -19.98 29.69
CA LYS A 553 -2.67 -18.85 30.11
C LYS A 553 -2.45 -17.93 28.92
N LYS A 554 -2.57 -16.62 29.17
CA LYS A 554 -2.47 -15.58 28.13
C LYS A 554 -1.18 -14.79 28.29
N VAL A 555 -0.51 -14.55 27.19
CA VAL A 555 0.68 -13.70 27.12
C VAL A 555 0.40 -12.59 26.10
N LEU A 556 0.57 -11.34 26.53
CA LEU A 556 0.52 -10.18 25.64
C LEU A 556 1.92 -9.93 25.07
N VAL A 557 2.04 -10.02 23.75
CA VAL A 557 3.28 -9.65 23.04
C VAL A 557 3.09 -8.27 22.41
N LEU A 558 3.95 -7.32 22.76
CA LEU A 558 3.95 -5.99 22.17
C LEU A 558 4.76 -6.01 20.88
N GLY A 559 4.16 -5.55 19.79
CA GLY A 559 4.82 -5.41 18.49
C GLY A 559 5.79 -4.21 18.45
N SER A 560 6.56 -4.12 17.37
CA SER A 560 7.61 -3.09 17.20
C SER A 560 7.12 -1.77 16.61
N GLY A 561 5.85 -1.69 16.21
CA GLY A 561 5.33 -0.52 15.50
C GLY A 561 5.75 -0.46 14.02
N PRO A 562 5.70 0.72 13.38
CA PRO A 562 6.01 0.88 11.98
C PRO A 562 7.49 0.66 11.67
N ILE A 563 7.78 0.25 10.43
CA ILE A 563 9.16 0.13 9.97
C ILE A 563 9.81 1.51 9.93
N ARG A 564 10.96 1.62 10.56
CA ARG A 564 11.75 2.85 10.65
C ARG A 564 13.24 2.55 10.60
N ILE A 565 14.04 3.53 10.18
CA ILE A 565 15.49 3.39 10.15
C ILE A 565 16.02 3.24 11.57
N GLY A 566 16.72 2.16 11.83
CA GLY A 566 17.45 1.84 13.06
C GLY A 566 16.97 0.56 13.76
N PRO A 567 15.91 0.53 14.57
CA PRO A 567 15.68 -0.58 15.51
C PRO A 567 14.84 -1.77 15.00
N VAL A 568 14.29 -1.75 13.78
CA VAL A 568 13.30 -2.76 13.35
C VAL A 568 13.85 -4.17 13.28
N SER A 569 15.09 -4.33 12.82
CA SER A 569 15.73 -5.64 12.69
C SER A 569 15.94 -6.36 14.03
N TYR A 570 16.09 -5.63 15.11
CA TYR A 570 16.33 -6.21 16.44
C TYR A 570 15.09 -6.80 17.10
N THR A 571 13.90 -6.38 16.70
CA THR A 571 12.67 -6.83 17.38
C THR A 571 12.32 -8.26 17.01
N HIS A 572 12.56 -8.68 15.78
CA HIS A 572 12.38 -10.08 15.38
C HIS A 572 13.44 -10.99 16.00
N LEU A 573 14.69 -10.54 16.08
CA LEU A 573 15.76 -11.28 16.75
C LEU A 573 15.55 -11.41 18.27
N ARG A 574 15.06 -10.36 18.93
CA ARG A 574 14.78 -10.40 20.38
C ARG A 574 13.59 -11.28 20.75
N ALA A 575 12.59 -11.42 19.90
CA ALA A 575 11.51 -12.37 20.13
C ALA A 575 12.04 -13.80 20.17
N HIS A 576 13.02 -14.14 19.33
CA HIS A 576 13.72 -15.43 19.39
C HIS A 576 14.62 -15.61 20.60
N GLU A 577 15.35 -14.56 20.99
CA GLU A 577 16.21 -14.61 22.19
C GLU A 577 15.38 -14.79 23.48
N THR A 578 14.17 -14.26 23.54
CA THR A 578 13.28 -14.44 24.71
C THR A 578 12.65 -15.84 24.76
N GLU A 579 12.43 -16.50 23.65
CA GLU A 579 11.99 -17.91 23.63
C GLU A 579 13.08 -18.88 24.10
N LEU A 580 14.35 -18.55 23.90
CA LEU A 580 15.49 -19.36 24.34
C LEU A 580 15.84 -19.15 25.83
N HIS A 581 15.32 -18.10 26.47
CA HIS A 581 15.59 -17.76 27.87
C HIS A 581 14.39 -17.96 28.80
N LEU A 582 13.27 -18.50 28.29
CA LEU A 582 12.11 -18.95 29.05
C LEU A 582 11.99 -20.46 29.02
#